data_69c6da46b8f698fe59c36b6db55feaed
#
_entry.id   69c6da46b8f698fe59c36b6db55feaed
#
_cell.length_a   1.000
_cell.length_b   1.000
_cell.length_c   1.000
_cell.angle_alpha   90.00
_cell.angle_beta   90.00
_cell.angle_gamma   90.00
#
_symmetry.space_group_name_H-M   'P 1'
#
loop_
_entity.id
_entity.type
_entity.pdbx_description
1 polymer ?
#
loop_
_entity_poly.entity_id
_entity_poly.type
_entity_poly.pdbx_seq_one_letter_code
_entity_poly.pdbx_strand_id
1 'polypeptide(L)'
;MSEVITGETAMDQVVIGTAAAEMAPTSEVVLETHGVNVYYGSNHALHDTSLAFHKGEITALIGPSGCGKSTFLRSLNLMNREIKGCRVEGEIIYDGRNINTCEENLYDLRRSIGMVFQQPNPFHKTIYENIVFAPKRHGLRGKENLDALVEESLRGAALWDEVKDKLNQSAFSLSGGQQQRLCIARTLAMHPDVILFDEPCSALDPISTLAIEELMQSVVKERAIVIVTHNMEQASRVSNRTAFFYMGDMVECGQTDQIFQRPKDKRLNDYLTGMFS
;
A
#
# COMPACT_ATOMS: atom_id res chain seq x y z
N MET A 1 -62.17 -43.89 36.87
CA MET A 1 -60.87 -43.58 37.41
C MET A 1 -59.91 -43.60 36.21
N SER A 2 -59.57 -42.48 35.72
CA SER A 2 -58.75 -42.29 34.54
C SER A 2 -57.86 -41.08 34.79
N GLU A 3 -56.60 -41.35 34.94
CA GLU A 3 -55.57 -40.32 35.04
C GLU A 3 -55.16 -39.83 33.67
N VAL A 4 -55.17 -38.51 33.54
CA VAL A 4 -54.69 -37.78 32.36
C VAL A 4 -53.24 -37.45 32.57
N ILE A 5 -52.36 -37.96 31.72
CA ILE A 5 -50.94 -37.59 31.69
C ILE A 5 -50.73 -36.52 30.63
N THR A 6 -50.43 -35.31 31.05
CA THR A 6 -50.01 -34.20 30.23
C THR A 6 -48.54 -34.35 29.81
N GLY A 7 -48.28 -34.48 28.52
CA GLY A 7 -46.92 -34.44 27.96
C GLY A 7 -46.49 -33.02 27.66
N GLU A 8 -45.45 -32.54 28.33
CA GLU A 8 -44.73 -31.32 27.97
C GLU A 8 -43.72 -31.62 26.86
N THR A 9 -43.92 -30.98 25.74
CA THR A 9 -42.96 -30.96 24.62
C THR A 9 -41.81 -29.98 24.92
N ALA A 10 -40.63 -30.52 25.12
CA ALA A 10 -39.39 -29.74 25.20
C ALA A 10 -39.09 -29.09 23.83
N MET A 11 -39.04 -27.79 23.80
CA MET A 11 -38.54 -27.03 22.65
C MET A 11 -36.99 -27.17 22.65
N ASP A 12 -36.46 -27.80 21.60
CA ASP A 12 -35.04 -27.79 21.24
C ASP A 12 -34.61 -26.36 20.96
N GLN A 13 -33.76 -25.83 21.83
CA GLN A 13 -33.02 -24.61 21.58
C GLN A 13 -31.92 -24.92 20.56
N VAL A 14 -32.13 -24.46 19.32
CA VAL A 14 -31.07 -24.39 18.32
C VAL A 14 -30.04 -23.36 18.79
N VAL A 15 -28.92 -23.84 19.28
CA VAL A 15 -27.72 -23.04 19.55
C VAL A 15 -27.14 -22.65 18.19
N ILE A 16 -27.40 -21.41 17.78
CA ILE A 16 -26.71 -20.81 16.63
C ILE A 16 -25.24 -20.67 17.02
N GLY A 17 -24.41 -21.53 16.41
CA GLY A 17 -22.97 -21.50 16.58
C GLY A 17 -22.42 -20.13 16.20
N THR A 18 -21.73 -19.52 17.15
CA THR A 18 -20.97 -18.30 16.97
C THR A 18 -20.02 -18.44 15.80
N ALA A 19 -20.10 -17.49 14.89
CA ALA A 19 -19.19 -17.31 13.78
C ALA A 19 -17.75 -17.45 14.26
N ALA A 20 -16.95 -18.19 13.51
CA ALA A 20 -15.52 -18.33 13.73
C ALA A 20 -14.90 -16.93 13.86
N ALA A 21 -14.29 -16.67 15.01
CA ALA A 21 -13.50 -15.47 15.20
C ALA A 21 -12.42 -15.46 14.12
N GLU A 22 -12.45 -14.46 13.23
CA GLU A 22 -11.32 -14.13 12.37
C GLU A 22 -10.11 -13.99 13.29
N MET A 23 -9.10 -14.83 13.10
CA MET A 23 -7.83 -14.68 13.83
C MET A 23 -7.33 -13.26 13.51
N ALA A 24 -7.34 -12.41 14.52
CA ALA A 24 -6.77 -11.07 14.41
C ALA A 24 -5.32 -11.20 13.94
N PRO A 25 -4.85 -10.36 13.01
CA PRO A 25 -3.46 -10.38 12.61
C PRO A 25 -2.59 -10.16 13.85
N THR A 26 -1.62 -11.04 14.05
CA THR A 26 -0.67 -10.97 15.19
C THR A 26 0.39 -9.88 14.99
N SER A 27 0.36 -9.18 13.84
CA SER A 27 1.30 -8.13 13.45
C SER A 27 0.82 -6.73 13.88
N GLU A 28 1.79 -5.89 14.23
CA GLU A 28 1.59 -4.50 14.66
C GLU A 28 0.91 -3.66 13.58
N VAL A 29 -0.16 -2.93 13.94
CA VAL A 29 -0.76 -1.91 13.07
C VAL A 29 0.14 -0.70 13.05
N VAL A 30 0.64 -0.32 11.87
CA VAL A 30 1.54 0.86 11.71
C VAL A 30 0.83 2.07 11.12
N LEU A 31 -0.26 1.84 10.39
CA LEU A 31 -1.07 2.90 9.79
C LEU A 31 -2.51 2.41 9.70
N GLU A 32 -3.48 3.24 10.06
CA GLU A 32 -4.90 2.91 9.92
C GLU A 32 -5.75 4.11 9.53
N THR A 33 -6.88 3.83 8.93
CA THR A 33 -7.85 4.86 8.52
C THR A 33 -9.23 4.54 9.08
N HIS A 34 -9.98 5.61 9.46
CA HIS A 34 -11.36 5.51 9.94
C HIS A 34 -12.22 6.54 9.23
N GLY A 35 -13.18 6.05 8.44
CA GLY A 35 -14.17 6.87 7.76
C GLY A 35 -13.57 7.89 6.80
N VAL A 36 -12.50 7.55 6.08
CA VAL A 36 -11.83 8.49 5.17
C VAL A 36 -12.69 8.77 3.96
N ASN A 37 -12.99 10.07 3.76
CA ASN A 37 -13.68 10.61 2.61
C ASN A 37 -12.78 11.59 1.88
N VAL A 38 -12.78 11.56 0.55
CA VAL A 38 -11.99 12.49 -0.27
C VAL A 38 -12.86 13.17 -1.31
N TYR A 39 -12.71 14.49 -1.37
CA TYR A 39 -13.46 15.36 -2.29
C TYR A 39 -12.48 16.13 -3.18
N TYR A 40 -12.78 16.23 -4.46
CA TYR A 40 -12.14 17.13 -5.42
C TYR A 40 -13.18 18.17 -5.88
N GLY A 41 -13.17 19.36 -5.28
CA GLY A 41 -14.24 20.34 -5.43
C GLY A 41 -15.57 19.77 -4.94
N SER A 42 -16.55 19.63 -5.81
CA SER A 42 -17.86 19.01 -5.50
C SER A 42 -17.91 17.49 -5.71
N ASN A 43 -16.88 16.89 -6.33
CA ASN A 43 -16.86 15.46 -6.60
C ASN A 43 -16.40 14.69 -5.36
N HIS A 44 -17.27 13.80 -4.83
CA HIS A 44 -16.95 12.86 -3.75
C HIS A 44 -16.29 11.63 -4.37
N ALA A 45 -14.97 11.56 -4.30
CA ALA A 45 -14.17 10.57 -5.03
C ALA A 45 -13.84 9.31 -4.22
N LEU A 46 -13.96 9.38 -2.89
CA LEU A 46 -13.75 8.26 -1.98
C LEU A 46 -14.71 8.37 -0.80
N HIS A 47 -15.35 7.26 -0.45
CA HIS A 47 -16.43 7.19 0.52
C HIS A 47 -16.01 6.34 1.73
N ASP A 48 -16.13 6.89 2.93
CA ASP A 48 -16.13 6.22 4.25
C ASP A 48 -15.18 5.02 4.37
N THR A 49 -13.93 5.19 3.90
CA THR A 49 -12.96 4.09 3.82
C THR A 49 -12.22 3.90 5.14
N SER A 50 -12.33 2.70 5.72
CA SER A 50 -11.65 2.30 6.94
C SER A 50 -10.80 1.05 6.69
N LEU A 51 -9.48 1.14 6.91
CA LEU A 51 -8.53 0.06 6.61
C LEU A 51 -7.31 0.17 7.51
N ALA A 52 -6.81 -0.98 8.01
CA ALA A 52 -5.58 -1.05 8.80
C ALA A 52 -4.46 -1.73 8.00
N PHE A 53 -3.24 -1.21 8.14
CA PHE A 53 -2.03 -1.70 7.50
C PHE A 53 -1.06 -2.19 8.56
N HIS A 54 -0.56 -3.41 8.37
CA HIS A 54 0.22 -4.12 9.36
C HIS A 54 1.69 -4.24 8.94
N LYS A 55 2.56 -4.15 9.92
CA LYS A 55 4.00 -4.42 9.72
C LYS A 55 4.20 -5.85 9.24
N GLY A 56 5.05 -6.03 8.25
CA GLY A 56 5.31 -7.34 7.65
C GLY A 56 4.28 -7.78 6.63
N GLU A 57 3.28 -6.94 6.28
CA GLU A 57 2.23 -7.28 5.32
C GLU A 57 2.23 -6.37 4.10
N ILE A 58 1.92 -6.96 2.94
CA ILE A 58 1.62 -6.25 1.70
C ILE A 58 0.10 -6.23 1.53
N THR A 59 -0.49 -5.04 1.48
CA THR A 59 -1.91 -4.84 1.16
C THR A 59 -2.06 -4.36 -0.27
N ALA A 60 -2.76 -5.12 -1.12
CA ALA A 60 -3.09 -4.69 -2.48
C ALA A 60 -4.44 -3.95 -2.52
N LEU A 61 -4.48 -2.84 -3.25
CA LEU A 61 -5.70 -2.12 -3.58
C LEU A 61 -6.02 -2.39 -5.05
N ILE A 62 -7.13 -3.10 -5.31
CA ILE A 62 -7.55 -3.49 -6.65
C ILE A 62 -8.91 -2.87 -7.02
N GLY A 63 -9.25 -2.86 -8.30
CA GLY A 63 -10.53 -2.35 -8.81
C GLY A 63 -10.38 -1.60 -10.14
N PRO A 64 -11.47 -1.21 -10.80
CA PRO A 64 -11.47 -0.51 -12.07
C PRO A 64 -10.69 0.81 -12.04
N SER A 65 -10.27 1.29 -13.21
CA SER A 65 -9.64 2.62 -13.33
C SER A 65 -10.61 3.71 -12.86
N GLY A 66 -10.10 4.69 -12.10
CA GLY A 66 -10.91 5.81 -11.60
C GLY A 66 -11.78 5.51 -10.37
N CYS A 67 -11.76 4.29 -9.80
CA CYS A 67 -12.59 3.93 -8.64
C CYS A 67 -12.08 4.46 -7.27
N GLY A 68 -11.03 5.27 -7.21
CA GLY A 68 -10.56 5.90 -5.97
C GLY A 68 -9.28 5.32 -5.36
N LYS A 69 -8.68 4.24 -5.87
CA LYS A 69 -7.49 3.58 -5.29
C LYS A 69 -6.30 4.52 -5.07
N SER A 70 -5.84 5.20 -6.13
CA SER A 70 -4.73 6.15 -6.03
C SER A 70 -5.10 7.38 -5.21
N THR A 71 -6.39 7.76 -5.18
CA THR A 71 -6.92 8.80 -4.30
C THR A 71 -6.76 8.39 -2.84
N PHE A 72 -7.16 7.18 -2.49
CA PHE A 72 -6.99 6.63 -1.14
C PHE A 72 -5.50 6.49 -0.80
N LEU A 73 -4.69 5.87 -1.68
CA LEU A 73 -3.26 5.71 -1.47
C LEU A 73 -2.56 7.04 -1.14
N ARG A 74 -2.86 8.10 -1.91
CA ARG A 74 -2.29 9.44 -1.71
C ARG A 74 -2.79 10.15 -0.46
N SER A 75 -3.93 9.74 0.11
CA SER A 75 -4.40 10.25 1.39
C SER A 75 -3.50 9.79 2.53
N LEU A 76 -2.96 8.56 2.46
CA LEU A 76 -2.18 7.94 3.52
C LEU A 76 -0.90 8.70 3.90
N ASN A 77 -0.35 9.51 2.98
CA ASN A 77 0.80 10.39 3.25
C ASN A 77 0.50 11.88 2.95
N LEU A 78 -0.78 12.23 2.90
CA LEU A 78 -1.28 13.59 2.69
C LEU A 78 -0.83 14.23 1.35
N MET A 79 -0.49 13.42 0.34
CA MET A 79 -0.17 13.94 -1.00
C MET A 79 -1.37 14.64 -1.65
N ASN A 80 -2.60 14.29 -1.26
CA ASN A 80 -3.80 14.96 -1.75
C ASN A 80 -3.87 16.44 -1.37
N ARG A 81 -3.19 16.87 -0.30
CA ARG A 81 -3.11 18.30 0.10
C ARG A 81 -2.42 19.18 -0.94
N GLU A 82 -1.59 18.60 -1.82
CA GLU A 82 -0.94 19.33 -2.92
C GLU A 82 -1.91 19.63 -4.08
N ILE A 83 -3.09 19.00 -4.08
CA ILE A 83 -4.09 19.18 -5.15
C ILE A 83 -5.07 20.28 -4.75
N LYS A 84 -5.09 21.37 -5.54
CA LYS A 84 -5.98 22.50 -5.27
C LYS A 84 -7.46 22.06 -5.25
N GLY A 85 -8.15 22.37 -4.16
CA GLY A 85 -9.56 22.03 -3.97
C GLY A 85 -9.79 20.57 -3.51
N CYS A 86 -8.72 19.83 -3.19
CA CYS A 86 -8.87 18.55 -2.52
C CYS A 86 -9.14 18.74 -1.02
N ARG A 87 -10.11 18.00 -0.49
CA ARG A 87 -10.45 17.93 0.92
C ARG A 87 -10.52 16.48 1.35
N VAL A 88 -9.85 16.16 2.46
CA VAL A 88 -9.85 14.83 3.08
C VAL A 88 -10.50 14.95 4.45
N GLU A 89 -11.52 14.14 4.71
CA GLU A 89 -12.22 14.02 5.99
C GLU A 89 -12.00 12.62 6.57
N GLY A 90 -12.32 12.42 7.84
CA GLY A 90 -12.04 11.18 8.57
C GLY A 90 -10.67 11.18 9.24
N GLU A 91 -10.29 10.04 9.78
CA GLU A 91 -9.05 9.90 10.54
C GLU A 91 -8.04 9.04 9.78
N ILE A 92 -6.79 9.47 9.82
CA ILE A 92 -5.64 8.71 9.35
C ILE A 92 -4.65 8.67 10.52
N ILE A 93 -4.53 7.50 11.14
CA ILE A 93 -3.76 7.33 12.37
C ILE A 93 -2.40 6.73 12.02
N TYR A 94 -1.35 7.47 12.33
CA TYR A 94 0.04 7.02 12.23
C TYR A 94 0.77 7.37 13.52
N ASP A 95 1.51 6.42 14.09
CA ASP A 95 2.20 6.59 15.39
C ASP A 95 1.24 7.09 16.51
N GLY A 96 0.01 6.56 16.53
CA GLY A 96 -1.03 6.91 17.51
C GLY A 96 -1.62 8.33 17.35
N ARG A 97 -1.34 9.04 16.25
CA ARG A 97 -1.80 10.40 15.99
C ARG A 97 -2.63 10.47 14.71
N ASN A 98 -3.69 11.28 14.74
CA ASN A 98 -4.43 11.59 13.52
C ASN A 98 -3.68 12.62 12.67
N ILE A 99 -2.94 12.16 11.68
CA ILE A 99 -2.13 13.01 10.79
C ILE A 99 -3.00 13.88 9.87
N ASN A 100 -4.28 13.55 9.70
CA ASN A 100 -5.19 14.34 8.86
C ASN A 100 -5.62 15.66 9.53
N THR A 101 -5.55 15.77 10.86
CA THR A 101 -5.99 16.96 11.61
C THR A 101 -4.86 17.69 12.32
N CYS A 102 -3.73 17.02 12.57
CA CYS A 102 -2.57 17.62 13.21
C CYS A 102 -1.78 18.51 12.22
N GLU A 103 -1.11 19.53 12.77
CA GLU A 103 -0.08 20.29 12.04
C GLU A 103 1.18 19.43 11.93
N GLU A 104 1.19 18.51 10.99
CA GLU A 104 2.34 17.66 10.75
C GLU A 104 3.37 18.34 9.84
N ASN A 105 4.64 18.12 10.16
CA ASN A 105 5.72 18.42 9.23
C ASN A 105 5.66 17.41 8.07
N LEU A 106 5.11 17.82 6.93
CA LEU A 106 4.94 16.94 5.77
C LEU A 106 6.24 16.28 5.28
N TYR A 107 7.39 16.90 5.53
CA TYR A 107 8.70 16.32 5.16
C TYR A 107 9.04 15.12 6.05
N ASP A 108 8.79 15.23 7.35
CA ASP A 108 9.04 14.14 8.29
C ASP A 108 8.00 13.02 8.11
N LEU A 109 6.72 13.38 7.91
CA LEU A 109 5.67 12.40 7.60
C LEU A 109 6.00 11.59 6.34
N ARG A 110 6.36 12.27 5.24
CA ARG A 110 6.68 11.61 3.96
C ARG A 110 8.04 10.90 3.96
N ARG A 111 8.86 11.13 4.96
CA ARG A 111 10.01 10.30 5.27
C ARG A 111 9.56 8.94 5.80
N SER A 112 8.64 8.92 6.76
CA SER A 112 8.13 7.71 7.41
C SER A 112 7.13 6.95 6.53
N ILE A 113 6.31 7.66 5.74
CA ILE A 113 5.35 7.09 4.78
C ILE A 113 5.81 7.46 3.36
N GLY A 114 6.74 6.67 2.84
CA GLY A 114 7.34 6.89 1.53
C GLY A 114 6.42 6.51 0.38
N MET A 115 6.63 7.10 -0.82
CA MET A 115 5.82 6.81 -2.00
C MET A 115 6.66 6.59 -3.24
N VAL A 116 6.29 5.56 -3.99
CA VAL A 116 6.82 5.22 -5.32
C VAL A 116 5.70 5.43 -6.34
N PHE A 117 5.94 6.27 -7.33
CA PHE A 117 4.95 6.65 -8.33
C PHE A 117 4.91 5.68 -9.50
N GLN A 118 3.81 5.71 -10.25
CA GLN A 118 3.57 4.90 -11.43
C GLN A 118 4.65 5.09 -12.50
N GLN A 119 5.02 6.35 -12.77
CA GLN A 119 6.12 6.65 -13.69
C GLN A 119 7.40 6.92 -12.88
N PRO A 120 8.54 6.33 -13.27
CA PRO A 120 9.82 6.65 -12.68
C PRO A 120 10.06 8.17 -12.71
N ASN A 121 10.44 8.73 -11.58
CA ASN A 121 10.70 10.17 -11.45
C ASN A 121 12.05 10.46 -10.78
N PRO A 122 13.16 9.95 -11.33
CA PRO A 122 14.47 10.27 -10.79
C PRO A 122 14.73 11.78 -10.91
N PHE A 123 15.49 12.35 -9.97
CA PHE A 123 15.94 13.73 -10.09
C PHE A 123 16.96 13.86 -11.24
N HIS A 124 17.02 15.04 -11.87
CA HIS A 124 18.05 15.40 -12.87
C HIS A 124 19.44 15.50 -12.22
N LYS A 125 19.89 14.42 -11.66
CA LYS A 125 21.12 14.24 -10.88
C LYS A 125 21.75 12.90 -11.20
N THR A 126 22.93 12.62 -10.60
CA THR A 126 23.57 11.31 -10.68
C THR A 126 22.77 10.26 -9.91
N ILE A 127 23.08 8.98 -10.16
CA ILE A 127 22.50 7.84 -9.41
C ILE A 127 22.78 8.04 -7.90
N TYR A 128 24.03 8.34 -7.54
CA TYR A 128 24.45 8.62 -6.17
C TYR A 128 23.63 9.76 -5.53
N GLU A 129 23.56 10.89 -6.24
CA GLU A 129 22.88 12.08 -5.72
C GLU A 129 21.36 11.87 -5.55
N ASN A 130 20.75 10.99 -6.34
CA ASN A 130 19.33 10.63 -6.13
C ASN A 130 19.11 10.00 -4.77
N ILE A 131 20.01 9.13 -4.32
CA ILE A 131 19.90 8.44 -3.03
C ILE A 131 20.18 9.40 -1.87
N VAL A 132 21.28 10.14 -1.92
CA VAL A 132 21.72 10.97 -0.78
C VAL A 132 21.01 12.31 -0.64
N PHE A 133 20.17 12.69 -1.59
CA PHE A 133 19.51 14.00 -1.61
C PHE A 133 18.68 14.26 -0.36
N ALA A 134 17.74 13.38 -0.05
CA ALA A 134 16.87 13.53 1.11
C ALA A 134 17.61 13.26 2.44
N PRO A 135 18.39 12.18 2.60
CA PRO A 135 19.16 11.95 3.82
C PRO A 135 20.08 13.12 4.22
N LYS A 136 20.74 13.76 3.25
CA LYS A 136 21.55 14.97 3.51
C LYS A 136 20.72 16.13 4.06
N ARG A 137 19.49 16.32 3.59
CA ARG A 137 18.57 17.36 4.09
C ARG A 137 18.04 17.05 5.49
N HIS A 138 17.92 15.77 5.82
CA HIS A 138 17.58 15.30 7.17
C HIS A 138 18.81 15.17 8.10
N GLY A 139 19.95 15.74 7.72
CA GLY A 139 21.10 15.90 8.61
C GLY A 139 22.16 14.82 8.52
N LEU A 140 22.02 13.78 7.67
CA LEU A 140 23.07 12.78 7.49
C LEU A 140 24.33 13.43 6.90
N ARG A 141 25.47 13.21 7.53
CA ARG A 141 26.78 13.78 7.18
C ARG A 141 27.84 12.68 7.15
N GLY A 142 28.97 13.01 6.57
CA GLY A 142 30.14 12.11 6.43
C GLY A 142 30.03 11.27 5.16
N LYS A 143 31.18 11.24 4.42
CA LYS A 143 31.23 10.53 3.14
C LYS A 143 31.00 9.03 3.33
N GLU A 144 31.64 8.44 4.34
CA GLU A 144 31.53 7.01 4.63
C GLU A 144 30.07 6.58 4.93
N ASN A 145 29.35 7.37 5.74
CA ASN A 145 27.95 7.09 6.05
C ASN A 145 27.06 7.20 4.80
N LEU A 146 27.32 8.17 3.93
CA LEU A 146 26.57 8.35 2.69
C LEU A 146 26.87 7.25 1.69
N ASP A 147 28.13 6.81 1.57
CA ASP A 147 28.53 5.74 0.67
C ASP A 147 27.91 4.40 1.13
N ALA A 148 27.94 4.11 2.44
CA ALA A 148 27.29 2.93 3.02
C ALA A 148 25.77 2.94 2.77
N LEU A 149 25.09 4.07 3.00
CA LEU A 149 23.66 4.21 2.74
C LEU A 149 23.33 4.01 1.25
N VAL A 150 24.15 4.52 0.34
CA VAL A 150 23.95 4.34 -1.10
C VAL A 150 24.04 2.86 -1.47
N GLU A 151 25.07 2.16 -0.99
CA GLU A 151 25.21 0.73 -1.23
C GLU A 151 24.04 -0.05 -0.65
N GLU A 152 23.68 0.18 0.62
CA GLU A 152 22.55 -0.48 1.29
C GLU A 152 21.25 -0.29 0.50
N SER A 153 20.93 0.96 0.15
CA SER A 153 19.67 1.30 -0.55
C SER A 153 19.60 0.69 -1.95
N LEU A 154 20.72 0.70 -2.69
CA LEU A 154 20.79 0.10 -4.02
C LEU A 154 20.77 -1.42 -3.98
N ARG A 155 21.35 -2.06 -2.95
CA ARG A 155 21.23 -3.50 -2.70
C ARG A 155 19.79 -3.87 -2.33
N GLY A 156 19.18 -3.09 -1.42
CA GLY A 156 17.77 -3.25 -1.07
C GLY A 156 16.82 -3.12 -2.26
N ALA A 157 17.21 -2.37 -3.30
CA ALA A 157 16.45 -2.22 -4.54
C ALA A 157 16.90 -3.18 -5.66
N ALA A 158 17.74 -4.19 -5.37
CA ALA A 158 18.33 -5.13 -6.32
C ALA A 158 18.95 -4.43 -7.56
N LEU A 159 19.60 -3.28 -7.34
CA LEU A 159 20.17 -2.45 -8.41
C LEU A 159 21.69 -2.28 -8.30
N TRP A 160 22.28 -2.58 -7.13
CA TRP A 160 23.70 -2.34 -6.84
C TRP A 160 24.64 -2.90 -7.89
N ASP A 161 24.53 -4.18 -8.21
CA ASP A 161 25.48 -4.86 -9.11
C ASP A 161 25.43 -4.33 -10.55
N GLU A 162 24.30 -3.71 -10.93
CA GLU A 162 24.13 -3.10 -12.25
C GLU A 162 24.71 -1.68 -12.33
N VAL A 163 24.87 -0.98 -11.18
CA VAL A 163 25.18 0.46 -11.20
C VAL A 163 26.39 0.86 -10.37
N LYS A 164 26.99 -0.02 -9.57
CA LYS A 164 28.10 0.28 -8.66
C LYS A 164 29.30 0.98 -9.33
N ASP A 165 29.59 0.66 -10.59
CA ASP A 165 30.71 1.24 -11.35
C ASP A 165 30.32 2.55 -12.08
N LYS A 166 29.07 2.98 -12.01
CA LYS A 166 28.54 4.17 -12.71
C LYS A 166 27.71 5.09 -11.85
N LEU A 167 27.91 5.10 -10.54
CA LEU A 167 27.14 5.90 -9.57
C LEU A 167 27.13 7.41 -9.86
N ASN A 168 28.20 7.92 -10.51
CA ASN A 168 28.33 9.33 -10.88
C ASN A 168 27.70 9.65 -12.25
N GLN A 169 27.13 8.67 -12.95
CA GLN A 169 26.42 8.92 -14.20
C GLN A 169 25.01 9.45 -13.92
N SER A 170 24.41 10.10 -14.93
CA SER A 170 23.05 10.59 -14.87
C SER A 170 22.05 9.45 -14.61
N ALA A 171 21.11 9.65 -13.71
CA ALA A 171 20.01 8.71 -13.47
C ALA A 171 19.17 8.42 -14.73
N PHE A 172 19.11 9.35 -15.67
CA PHE A 172 18.40 9.19 -16.95
C PHE A 172 19.13 8.31 -17.97
N SER A 173 20.37 7.91 -17.70
CA SER A 173 21.08 6.90 -18.52
C SER A 173 20.60 5.47 -18.24
N LEU A 174 19.81 5.27 -17.20
CA LEU A 174 19.24 3.97 -16.80
C LEU A 174 18.02 3.61 -17.64
N SER A 175 17.76 2.30 -17.81
CA SER A 175 16.51 1.80 -18.40
C SER A 175 15.30 2.15 -17.52
N GLY A 176 14.09 2.08 -18.04
CA GLY A 176 12.87 2.38 -17.27
C GLY A 176 12.75 1.56 -15.98
N GLY A 177 12.99 0.24 -16.06
CA GLY A 177 12.99 -0.64 -14.88
C GLY A 177 14.10 -0.30 -13.87
N GLN A 178 15.29 0.07 -14.35
CA GLN A 178 16.39 0.55 -13.49
C GLN A 178 16.05 1.88 -12.83
N GLN A 179 15.44 2.82 -13.58
CA GLN A 179 14.97 4.10 -13.01
C GLN A 179 13.91 3.88 -11.93
N GLN A 180 12.99 2.95 -12.13
CA GLN A 180 11.97 2.61 -11.13
C GLN A 180 12.63 2.03 -9.87
N ARG A 181 13.56 1.07 -10.01
CA ARG A 181 14.32 0.54 -8.87
C ARG A 181 15.18 1.62 -8.19
N LEU A 182 15.72 2.59 -8.93
CA LEU A 182 16.39 3.75 -8.33
C LEU A 182 15.42 4.61 -7.49
N CYS A 183 14.19 4.84 -7.96
CA CYS A 183 13.17 5.56 -7.19
C CYS A 183 12.79 4.79 -5.92
N ILE A 184 12.73 3.45 -5.97
CA ILE A 184 12.53 2.61 -4.79
C ILE A 184 13.74 2.72 -3.84
N ALA A 185 14.97 2.62 -4.34
CA ALA A 185 16.18 2.80 -3.53
C ALA A 185 16.21 4.16 -2.83
N ARG A 186 15.83 5.24 -3.54
CA ARG A 186 15.67 6.58 -2.96
C ARG A 186 14.67 6.61 -1.81
N THR A 187 13.56 5.88 -1.92
CA THR A 187 12.58 5.77 -0.86
C THR A 187 13.11 4.96 0.32
N LEU A 188 13.77 3.83 0.06
CA LEU A 188 14.39 2.98 1.09
C LEU A 188 15.48 3.70 1.88
N ALA A 189 16.24 4.62 1.27
CA ALA A 189 17.27 5.42 1.92
C ALA A 189 16.77 6.31 3.07
N MET A 190 15.45 6.48 3.18
CA MET A 190 14.83 7.21 4.28
C MET A 190 14.35 6.28 5.42
N HIS A 191 14.53 4.96 5.28
CA HIS A 191 14.07 3.93 6.23
C HIS A 191 12.60 4.11 6.63
N PRO A 192 11.66 4.13 5.66
CA PRO A 192 10.25 4.36 5.95
C PRO A 192 9.62 3.17 6.68
N ASP A 193 8.61 3.45 7.52
CA ASP A 193 7.77 2.42 8.16
C ASP A 193 6.70 1.88 7.20
N VAL A 194 6.25 2.73 6.27
CA VAL A 194 5.25 2.40 5.25
C VAL A 194 5.75 2.80 3.88
N ILE A 195 5.60 1.92 2.88
CA ILE A 195 5.88 2.24 1.48
C ILE A 195 4.61 2.10 0.65
N LEU A 196 4.23 3.18 -0.01
CA LEU A 196 3.08 3.27 -0.90
C LEU A 196 3.55 3.12 -2.35
N PHE A 197 3.00 2.16 -3.08
CA PHE A 197 3.29 1.92 -4.50
C PHE A 197 2.05 2.22 -5.34
N ASP A 198 2.12 3.23 -6.20
CA ASP A 198 1.04 3.59 -7.14
C ASP A 198 1.35 2.99 -8.51
N GLU A 199 0.83 1.80 -8.81
CA GLU A 199 1.03 1.05 -10.07
C GLU A 199 2.51 0.94 -10.53
N PRO A 200 3.44 0.48 -9.68
CA PRO A 200 4.88 0.60 -9.91
C PRO A 200 5.42 -0.16 -11.13
N CYS A 201 4.65 -1.11 -11.65
CA CYS A 201 5.05 -2.01 -12.74
C CYS A 201 4.29 -1.79 -14.04
N SER A 202 3.35 -0.83 -14.12
CA SER A 202 2.41 -0.68 -15.25
C SER A 202 3.08 -0.41 -16.61
N ALA A 203 4.30 0.15 -16.62
CA ALA A 203 5.05 0.48 -17.84
C ALA A 203 6.34 -0.36 -18.00
N LEU A 204 6.46 -1.47 -17.25
CA LEU A 204 7.67 -2.27 -17.22
C LEU A 204 7.49 -3.61 -17.95
N ASP A 205 8.61 -4.14 -18.43
CA ASP A 205 8.68 -5.48 -18.99
C ASP A 205 8.52 -6.55 -17.88
N PRO A 206 8.20 -7.81 -18.23
CA PRO A 206 7.94 -8.87 -17.25
C PRO A 206 9.13 -9.17 -16.32
N ILE A 207 10.36 -9.05 -16.81
CA ILE A 207 11.58 -9.31 -16.00
C ILE A 207 11.73 -8.21 -14.95
N SER A 208 11.59 -6.95 -15.36
CA SER A 208 11.63 -5.81 -14.44
C SER A 208 10.48 -5.85 -13.42
N THR A 209 9.30 -6.30 -13.83
CA THR A 209 8.14 -6.49 -12.94
C THR A 209 8.45 -7.52 -11.87
N LEU A 210 8.95 -8.69 -12.24
CA LEU A 210 9.32 -9.75 -11.30
C LEU A 210 10.37 -9.28 -10.30
N ALA A 211 11.40 -8.55 -10.76
CA ALA A 211 12.43 -8.01 -9.89
C ALA A 211 11.85 -7.05 -8.82
N ILE A 212 10.82 -6.25 -9.18
CA ILE A 212 10.13 -5.36 -8.21
C ILE A 212 9.25 -6.17 -7.26
N GLU A 213 8.58 -7.22 -7.73
CA GLU A 213 7.79 -8.12 -6.87
C GLU A 213 8.66 -8.80 -5.82
N GLU A 214 9.79 -9.38 -6.21
CA GLU A 214 10.78 -9.98 -5.31
C GLU A 214 11.34 -8.96 -4.31
N LEU A 215 11.60 -7.74 -4.78
CA LEU A 215 12.06 -6.64 -3.94
C LEU A 215 11.02 -6.31 -2.86
N MET A 216 9.74 -6.15 -3.22
CA MET A 216 8.68 -5.88 -2.25
C MET A 216 8.62 -6.98 -1.17
N GLN A 217 8.72 -8.25 -1.56
CA GLN A 217 8.74 -9.38 -0.63
C GLN A 217 9.98 -9.36 0.29
N SER A 218 11.11 -8.85 -0.18
CA SER A 218 12.33 -8.77 0.62
C SER A 218 12.27 -7.66 1.66
N VAL A 219 11.70 -6.49 1.32
CA VAL A 219 11.70 -5.29 2.16
C VAL A 219 10.50 -5.19 3.11
N VAL A 220 9.45 -5.97 2.89
CA VAL A 220 8.22 -5.91 3.72
C VAL A 220 8.41 -6.36 5.15
N LYS A 221 9.40 -7.19 5.45
CA LYS A 221 9.60 -7.82 6.78
C LYS A 221 9.60 -6.83 7.95
N GLU A 222 10.06 -5.63 7.73
CA GLU A 222 10.19 -4.58 8.76
C GLU A 222 9.24 -3.39 8.53
N ARG A 223 8.38 -3.46 7.51
CA ARG A 223 7.54 -2.34 7.05
C ARG A 223 6.14 -2.82 6.71
N ALA A 224 5.22 -1.88 6.53
CA ALA A 224 3.98 -2.13 5.79
C ALA A 224 4.15 -1.69 4.33
N ILE A 225 3.57 -2.45 3.40
CA ILE A 225 3.53 -2.07 1.99
C ILE A 225 2.08 -1.98 1.55
N VAL A 226 1.74 -0.90 0.84
CA VAL A 226 0.45 -0.72 0.19
C VAL A 226 0.70 -0.56 -1.31
N ILE A 227 0.11 -1.43 -2.12
CA ILE A 227 0.27 -1.39 -3.58
C ILE A 227 -1.07 -1.19 -4.26
N VAL A 228 -1.18 -0.20 -5.13
CA VAL A 228 -2.24 -0.11 -6.14
C VAL A 228 -1.77 -0.86 -7.38
N THR A 229 -2.59 -1.75 -7.87
CA THR A 229 -2.34 -2.43 -9.15
C THR A 229 -3.65 -2.77 -9.85
N HIS A 230 -3.63 -2.75 -11.18
CA HIS A 230 -4.70 -3.27 -12.03
C HIS A 230 -4.40 -4.69 -12.53
N ASN A 231 -3.22 -5.24 -12.21
CA ASN A 231 -2.83 -6.61 -12.55
C ASN A 231 -3.22 -7.55 -11.41
N MET A 232 -4.26 -8.37 -11.65
CA MET A 232 -4.80 -9.32 -10.67
C MET A 232 -3.79 -10.40 -10.29
N GLU A 233 -3.01 -10.87 -11.25
CA GLU A 233 -1.99 -11.88 -10.99
C GLU A 233 -0.89 -11.33 -10.09
N GLN A 234 -0.46 -10.08 -10.31
CA GLN A 234 0.49 -9.40 -9.44
C GLN A 234 -0.08 -9.28 -8.01
N ALA A 235 -1.31 -8.76 -7.86
CA ALA A 235 -1.94 -8.65 -6.54
C ALA A 235 -1.98 -10.00 -5.83
N SER A 236 -2.40 -11.06 -6.53
CA SER A 236 -2.47 -12.43 -5.98
C SER A 236 -1.10 -12.98 -5.56
N ARG A 237 -0.02 -12.67 -6.31
CA ARG A 237 1.33 -13.19 -5.99
C ARG A 237 1.99 -12.45 -4.83
N VAL A 238 1.81 -11.13 -4.74
CA VAL A 238 2.64 -10.33 -3.83
C VAL A 238 1.95 -9.98 -2.52
N SER A 239 0.61 -9.91 -2.46
CA SER A 239 -0.08 -9.39 -1.29
C SER A 239 -0.55 -10.45 -0.30
N ASN A 240 -0.57 -10.08 0.98
CA ASN A 240 -1.16 -10.85 2.07
C ASN A 240 -2.66 -10.53 2.19
N ARG A 241 -3.00 -9.25 2.03
CA ARG A 241 -4.38 -8.73 2.08
C ARG A 241 -4.72 -8.00 0.80
N THR A 242 -5.98 -8.03 0.41
CA THR A 242 -6.48 -7.33 -0.77
C THR A 242 -7.75 -6.59 -0.42
N ALA A 243 -7.82 -5.31 -0.82
CA ALA A 243 -9.01 -4.47 -0.72
C ALA A 243 -9.50 -4.11 -2.14
N PHE A 244 -10.77 -4.40 -2.41
CA PHE A 244 -11.42 -4.11 -3.68
C PHE A 244 -12.21 -2.81 -3.60
N PHE A 245 -11.91 -1.90 -4.52
CA PHE A 245 -12.57 -0.60 -4.67
C PHE A 245 -13.44 -0.55 -5.90
N TYR A 246 -14.63 0.05 -5.75
CA TYR A 246 -15.56 0.27 -6.84
C TYR A 246 -16.34 1.57 -6.64
N MET A 247 -16.29 2.49 -7.59
CA MET A 247 -16.99 3.78 -7.60
C MET A 247 -16.83 4.61 -6.31
N GLY A 248 -15.63 4.62 -5.74
CA GLY A 248 -15.32 5.36 -4.51
C GLY A 248 -15.51 4.56 -3.22
N ASP A 249 -16.17 3.42 -3.26
CA ASP A 249 -16.40 2.56 -2.10
C ASP A 249 -15.32 1.47 -1.99
N MET A 250 -14.86 1.19 -0.78
CA MET A 250 -14.19 -0.07 -0.46
C MET A 250 -15.23 -1.15 -0.23
N VAL A 251 -15.42 -2.01 -1.23
CA VAL A 251 -16.51 -2.99 -1.27
C VAL A 251 -16.22 -4.24 -0.46
N GLU A 252 -15.01 -4.75 -0.55
CA GLU A 252 -14.58 -5.96 0.16
C GLU A 252 -13.08 -5.88 0.48
N CYS A 253 -12.71 -6.36 1.67
CA CYS A 253 -11.33 -6.48 2.10
C CYS A 253 -11.14 -7.78 2.89
N GLY A 254 -10.01 -8.46 2.68
CA GLY A 254 -9.70 -9.72 3.37
C GLY A 254 -8.34 -10.28 2.99
N GLN A 255 -8.08 -11.51 3.44
CA GLN A 255 -6.90 -12.27 3.00
C GLN A 255 -6.95 -12.44 1.47
N THR A 256 -5.82 -12.28 0.81
CA THR A 256 -5.74 -12.30 -0.65
C THR A 256 -6.33 -13.57 -1.25
N ASP A 257 -5.97 -14.74 -0.72
CA ASP A 257 -6.51 -16.02 -1.19
C ASP A 257 -8.05 -16.08 -1.11
N GLN A 258 -8.63 -15.53 -0.02
CA GLN A 258 -10.09 -15.49 0.15
C GLN A 258 -10.74 -14.56 -0.88
N ILE A 259 -10.17 -13.37 -1.09
CA ILE A 259 -10.68 -12.37 -2.04
C ILE A 259 -10.69 -12.93 -3.47
N PHE A 260 -9.64 -13.65 -3.87
CA PHE A 260 -9.54 -14.19 -5.22
C PHE A 260 -10.29 -15.51 -5.44
N GLN A 261 -10.36 -16.38 -4.44
CA GLN A 261 -10.97 -17.71 -4.59
C GLN A 261 -12.44 -17.76 -4.19
N ARG A 262 -12.87 -16.90 -3.25
CA ARG A 262 -14.21 -16.90 -2.66
C ARG A 262 -14.73 -15.48 -2.41
N PRO A 263 -14.84 -14.65 -3.46
CA PRO A 263 -15.39 -13.30 -3.34
C PRO A 263 -16.82 -13.35 -2.78
N LYS A 264 -17.14 -12.49 -1.82
CA LYS A 264 -18.47 -12.42 -1.20
C LYS A 264 -19.38 -11.47 -1.96
N ASP A 265 -18.83 -10.35 -2.48
CA ASP A 265 -19.59 -9.36 -3.22
C ASP A 265 -19.63 -9.71 -4.71
N LYS A 266 -20.83 -9.61 -5.30
CA LYS A 266 -21.03 -9.89 -6.73
C LYS A 266 -20.16 -9.00 -7.62
N ARG A 267 -20.00 -7.71 -7.28
CA ARG A 267 -19.16 -6.76 -8.07
C ARG A 267 -17.71 -7.21 -8.14
N LEU A 268 -17.18 -7.74 -7.03
CA LEU A 268 -15.84 -8.31 -7.00
C LEU A 268 -15.74 -9.56 -7.88
N ASN A 269 -16.72 -10.47 -7.78
CA ASN A 269 -16.75 -11.67 -8.61
C ASN A 269 -16.81 -11.32 -10.10
N ASP A 270 -17.67 -10.38 -10.49
CA ASP A 270 -17.79 -9.92 -11.88
C ASP A 270 -16.49 -9.25 -12.36
N TYR A 271 -15.79 -8.52 -11.47
CA TYR A 271 -14.49 -7.93 -11.78
C TYR A 271 -13.40 -8.98 -12.01
N LEU A 272 -13.30 -9.99 -11.14
CA LEU A 272 -12.29 -11.05 -11.24
C LEU A 272 -12.52 -11.96 -12.46
N THR A 273 -13.77 -12.17 -12.88
CA THR A 273 -14.13 -13.00 -14.02
C THR A 273 -14.14 -12.24 -15.35
N GLY A 274 -13.84 -10.94 -15.35
CA GLY A 274 -13.86 -10.10 -16.55
C GLY A 274 -15.27 -9.83 -17.10
N MET A 275 -16.32 -10.11 -16.33
CA MET A 275 -17.73 -9.86 -16.70
C MET A 275 -18.18 -8.42 -16.37
N PHE A 276 -17.26 -7.54 -16.13
CA PHE A 276 -17.53 -6.13 -15.84
C PHE A 276 -17.96 -5.42 -17.13
N SER A 277 -19.21 -5.04 -17.21
CA SER A 277 -19.77 -4.23 -18.31
C SER A 277 -20.23 -2.87 -17.79
#